data_c0339d6770457ddb642209fdeb5c6e64
#
_entry.id   c0339d6770457ddb642209fdeb5c6e64
#
_cell.length_a   1.000
_cell.length_b   1.000
_cell.length_c   1.000
_cell.angle_alpha   90.00
_cell.angle_beta   90.00
_cell.angle_gamma   90.00
#
_symmetry.space_group_name_H-M   'P 1'
#
loop_
_entity.id
_entity.type
_entity.pdbx_description
1 polymer ?
#
loop_
_entity_poly.entity_id
_entity_poly.type
_entity_poly.pdbx_seq_one_letter_code
_entity_poly.pdbx_strand_id
1 'polypeptide(L)'
;MLLHTFNTPEAFIQHRQRINIEDKVLFIEDGVYRSTQPLDFQCKRVMVLAEDCQLRGIVPAESVQLIDYNDWVQLCTEVDNHLSWY
;
A
#
# COMPACT_ATOMS: atom_id res chain seq x y z
N MET A 1 -4.83 14.51 -3.60
CA MET A 1 -3.97 13.38 -3.15
C MET A 1 -4.85 12.30 -2.54
N LEU A 2 -4.72 11.07 -3.04
CA LEU A 2 -5.51 9.93 -2.60
C LEU A 2 -4.62 8.92 -1.90
N LEU A 3 -5.21 8.16 -0.98
CA LEU A 3 -4.61 6.94 -0.44
C LEU A 3 -5.33 5.75 -1.07
N HIS A 4 -4.59 4.91 -1.79
CA HIS A 4 -5.11 3.66 -2.34
C HIS A 4 -4.71 2.51 -1.45
N THR A 5 -5.69 1.76 -0.94
CA THR A 5 -5.45 0.60 -0.09
C THR A 5 -5.83 -0.66 -0.86
N PHE A 6 -4.90 -1.58 -0.99
CA PHE A 6 -5.09 -2.84 -1.72
C PHE A 6 -4.95 -4.01 -0.77
N ASN A 7 -5.98 -4.86 -0.70
CA ASN A 7 -5.97 -6.02 0.19
C ASN A 7 -5.58 -7.33 -0.51
N THR A 8 -5.41 -7.31 -1.83
CA THR A 8 -4.92 -8.45 -2.61
C THR A 8 -4.04 -7.98 -3.74
N PRO A 9 -3.11 -8.83 -4.26
CA PRO A 9 -2.35 -8.48 -5.45
C PRO A 9 -3.24 -8.27 -6.68
N GLU A 10 -4.34 -9.01 -6.79
CA GLU A 10 -5.28 -8.90 -7.90
C GLU A 10 -5.95 -7.54 -7.93
N ALA A 11 -6.35 -7.02 -6.77
CA ALA A 11 -6.94 -5.69 -6.68
C ALA A 11 -5.96 -4.62 -7.18
N PHE A 12 -4.68 -4.76 -6.84
CA PHE A 12 -3.64 -3.86 -7.33
C PHE A 12 -3.53 -3.93 -8.85
N ILE A 13 -3.46 -5.14 -9.41
CA ILE A 13 -3.32 -5.32 -10.87
C ILE A 13 -4.51 -4.69 -11.60
N GLN A 14 -5.71 -4.84 -11.08
CA GLN A 14 -6.93 -4.32 -11.71
C GLN A 14 -7.03 -2.80 -11.66
N HIS A 15 -6.49 -2.16 -10.62
CA HIS A 15 -6.74 -0.75 -10.37
C HIS A 15 -5.48 0.11 -10.36
N ARG A 16 -4.31 -0.44 -10.67
CA ARG A 16 -3.05 0.28 -10.62
C ARG A 16 -2.99 1.51 -11.52
N GLN A 17 -3.71 1.49 -12.65
CA GLN A 17 -3.72 2.61 -13.57
C GLN A 17 -4.44 3.84 -12.99
N ARG A 18 -5.14 3.70 -11.87
CA ARG A 18 -5.81 4.80 -11.19
C ARG A 18 -4.90 5.55 -10.24
N ILE A 19 -3.69 5.05 -10.02
CA ILE A 19 -2.73 5.65 -9.12
C ILE A 19 -2.03 6.82 -9.83
N ASN A 20 -2.11 8.01 -9.23
CA ASN A 20 -1.41 9.19 -9.73
C ASN A 20 -0.09 9.38 -8.98
N ILE A 21 0.81 10.14 -9.60
CA ILE A 21 2.15 10.35 -9.04
C ILE A 21 2.13 11.00 -7.64
N GLU A 22 1.07 11.74 -7.31
CA GLU A 22 0.94 12.39 -6.01
C GLU A 22 0.20 11.56 -4.98
N ASP A 23 -0.31 10.40 -5.38
CA ASP A 23 -1.05 9.52 -4.49
C ASP A 23 -0.12 8.69 -3.61
N LYS A 24 -0.71 8.10 -2.57
CA LYS A 24 -0.03 7.15 -1.68
C LYS A 24 -0.69 5.78 -1.82
N VAL A 25 0.11 4.73 -1.67
CA VAL A 25 -0.36 3.34 -1.79
C VAL A 25 -0.04 2.60 -0.50
N LEU A 26 -1.00 1.86 0.01
CA LEU A 26 -0.84 1.00 1.17
C LEU A 26 -1.31 -0.42 0.84
N PHE A 27 -0.44 -1.39 1.02
CA PHE A 27 -0.78 -2.81 0.89
C PHE A 27 -1.09 -3.38 2.28
N ILE A 28 -2.23 -4.05 2.40
CA ILE A 28 -2.68 -4.71 3.62
C ILE A 28 -3.09 -6.14 3.31
N GLU A 29 -3.21 -6.96 4.32
CA GLU A 29 -3.65 -8.36 4.18
C GLU A 29 -2.83 -9.06 3.10
N ASP A 30 -3.46 -9.78 2.17
CA ASP A 30 -2.75 -10.47 1.10
C ASP A 30 -2.10 -9.51 0.09
N GLY A 31 -2.50 -8.25 0.09
CA GLY A 31 -1.85 -7.24 -0.74
C GLY A 31 -0.37 -7.07 -0.45
N VAL A 32 0.07 -7.42 0.76
CA VAL A 32 1.49 -7.30 1.16
C VAL A 32 2.40 -8.18 0.30
N TYR A 33 1.89 -9.24 -0.34
CA TYR A 33 2.69 -10.06 -1.25
C TYR A 33 3.21 -9.25 -2.44
N ARG A 34 2.46 -8.25 -2.89
CA ARG A 34 2.91 -7.38 -4.00
C ARG A 34 4.14 -6.58 -3.62
N SER A 35 4.32 -6.27 -2.34
CA SER A 35 5.41 -5.42 -1.87
C SER A 35 6.79 -6.09 -1.99
N THR A 36 6.85 -7.39 -2.26
CA THR A 36 8.12 -8.11 -2.44
C THR A 36 8.70 -7.97 -3.85
N GLN A 37 7.90 -7.46 -4.79
CA GLN A 37 8.31 -7.32 -6.18
C GLN A 37 8.79 -5.88 -6.44
N PRO A 38 9.64 -5.69 -7.46
CA PRO A 38 10.06 -4.34 -7.82
C PRO A 38 8.86 -3.45 -8.14
N LEU A 39 8.95 -2.19 -7.73
CA LEU A 39 7.91 -1.23 -8.04
C LEU A 39 8.08 -0.75 -9.47
N ASP A 40 7.07 -0.99 -10.29
CA ASP A 40 7.03 -0.63 -11.71
C ASP A 40 6.05 0.51 -11.98
N PHE A 41 5.78 1.30 -10.96
CA PHE A 41 4.89 2.46 -11.04
C PHE A 41 5.45 3.57 -10.15
N GLN A 42 4.94 4.78 -10.34
CA GLN A 42 5.37 5.94 -9.56
C GLN A 42 4.22 6.50 -8.77
N CYS A 43 4.47 6.78 -7.51
CA CYS A 43 3.56 7.52 -6.64
C CYS A 43 4.38 8.15 -5.51
N LYS A 44 3.72 8.94 -4.67
CA LYS A 44 4.42 9.70 -3.64
C LYS A 44 5.02 8.81 -2.56
N ARG A 45 4.27 7.81 -2.11
CA ARG A 45 4.73 6.85 -1.09
C ARG A 45 4.10 5.50 -1.32
N VAL A 46 4.88 4.44 -1.10
CA VAL A 46 4.38 3.07 -1.08
C VAL A 46 4.65 2.51 0.30
N MET A 47 3.61 2.00 0.94
CA MET A 47 3.65 1.51 2.31
C MET A 47 3.05 0.11 2.38
N VAL A 48 3.37 -0.58 3.45
CA VAL A 48 2.84 -1.92 3.73
C VAL A 48 2.60 -2.02 5.24
N LEU A 49 1.51 -2.67 5.63
CA LEU A 49 1.19 -2.84 7.03
C LEU A 49 2.10 -3.91 7.65
N ALA A 50 2.90 -3.51 8.64
CA ALA A 50 3.91 -4.38 9.22
C ALA A 50 3.32 -5.65 9.82
N GLU A 51 2.17 -5.55 10.49
CA GLU A 51 1.52 -6.70 11.12
C GLU A 51 1.14 -7.77 10.10
N ASP A 52 0.64 -7.35 8.94
CA ASP A 52 0.26 -8.29 7.88
C ASP A 52 1.48 -8.95 7.24
N CYS A 53 2.59 -8.22 7.14
CA CYS A 53 3.85 -8.81 6.69
C CYS A 53 4.36 -9.86 7.67
N GLN A 54 4.29 -9.58 8.96
CA GLN A 54 4.75 -10.52 10.00
C GLN A 54 3.92 -11.80 10.00
N LEU A 55 2.61 -11.68 9.88
CA LEU A 55 1.72 -12.84 9.84
C LEU A 55 2.02 -13.77 8.67
N ARG A 56 2.53 -13.22 7.57
CA ARG A 56 2.80 -13.98 6.33
C ARG A 56 4.28 -14.28 6.10
N GLY A 57 5.15 -13.86 7.02
CA GLY A 57 6.59 -14.06 6.88
C GLY A 57 7.20 -13.32 5.69
N ILE A 58 6.66 -12.14 5.39
CA ILE A 58 7.08 -11.35 4.22
C ILE A 58 8.01 -10.23 4.64
N VAL A 59 9.10 -10.05 3.89
CA VAL A 59 9.98 -8.89 3.99
C VAL A 59 9.75 -8.06 2.73
N PRO A 60 9.22 -6.84 2.83
CA PRO A 60 8.96 -6.03 1.64
C PRO A 60 10.25 -5.53 1.00
N ALA A 61 10.16 -5.08 -0.25
CA ALA A 61 11.28 -4.43 -0.93
C ALA A 61 11.72 -3.18 -0.18
N GLU A 62 12.99 -2.79 -0.32
CA GLU A 62 13.56 -1.66 0.41
C GLU A 62 12.84 -0.34 0.16
N SER A 63 12.30 -0.17 -1.04
CA SER A 63 11.60 1.05 -1.42
C SER A 63 10.21 1.16 -0.78
N VAL A 64 9.74 0.12 -0.12
CA VAL A 64 8.42 0.08 0.51
C VAL A 64 8.60 0.33 2.01
N GLN A 65 7.81 1.26 2.54
CA GLN A 65 7.88 1.63 3.96
C GLN A 65 6.96 0.75 4.79
N LEU A 66 7.50 0.17 5.87
CA LEU A 66 6.68 -0.53 6.86
C LEU A 66 5.99 0.50 7.77
N ILE A 67 4.69 0.35 7.95
CA ILE A 67 3.94 1.19 8.91
C ILE A 67 3.10 0.30 9.83
N ASP A 68 2.76 0.83 11.00
CA ASP A 68 1.86 0.15 11.93
C ASP A 68 0.44 0.73 11.82
N TYR A 69 -0.47 0.21 12.63
CA TYR A 69 -1.85 0.68 12.65
C TYR A 69 -1.98 2.15 13.03
N ASN A 70 -1.18 2.62 13.98
CA ASN A 70 -1.23 4.01 14.39
C ASN A 70 -0.80 4.94 13.26
N ASP A 71 0.25 4.54 12.53
CA ASP A 71 0.70 5.26 11.34
C ASP A 71 -0.41 5.31 10.28
N TRP A 72 -1.15 4.21 10.09
CA TRP A 72 -2.25 4.16 9.14
C TRP A 72 -3.36 5.12 9.52
N VAL A 73 -3.76 5.13 10.80
CA VAL A 73 -4.77 6.07 11.30
C VAL A 73 -4.33 7.51 11.06
N GLN A 74 -3.08 7.82 11.39
CA GLN A 74 -2.52 9.15 11.16
C GLN A 74 -2.55 9.52 9.68
N LEU A 75 -2.18 8.58 8.81
CA LEU A 75 -2.17 8.78 7.37
C LEU A 75 -3.56 9.12 6.83
N CYS A 76 -4.60 8.48 7.35
CA CYS A 76 -5.98 8.74 6.94
C CYS A 76 -6.41 10.17 7.25
N THR A 77 -5.80 10.83 8.23
CA THR A 77 -6.09 12.23 8.54
C THR A 77 -5.36 13.22 7.62
N GLU A 78 -4.32 12.75 6.93
CA GLU A 78 -3.45 13.60 6.10
C GLU A 78 -3.87 13.66 4.64
N VAL A 79 -4.65 12.69 4.17
CA VAL A 79 -5.06 12.61 2.77
C VAL A 79 -6.46 13.16 2.58
N ASP A 80 -6.76 13.66 1.39
CA ASP A 80 -8.07 14.22 1.06
C ASP A 80 -9.15 13.15 1.02
N ASN A 81 -8.81 12.00 0.41
CA ASN A 81 -9.71 10.86 0.29
C ASN A 81 -8.91 9.57 0.29
N HIS A 82 -9.57 8.49 0.64
CA HIS A 82 -8.97 7.18 0.50
C HIS A 82 -9.94 6.21 -0.18
N LEU A 83 -9.36 5.31 -0.98
CA LEU A 83 -10.08 4.30 -1.74
C LEU A 83 -9.56 2.93 -1.34
N SER A 84 -10.47 2.03 -1.02
CA SER A 84 -10.13 0.64 -0.72
C SER A 84 -10.51 -0.21 -1.93
N TRP A 85 -9.53 -0.93 -2.46
CA TRP A 85 -9.71 -1.79 -3.63
C TRP A 85 -9.66 -3.25 -3.22
N TYR A 86 -10.64 -4.01 -3.65
CA TYR A 86 -10.78 -5.41 -3.30
C TYR A 86 -10.72 -6.30 -4.52
#